data_1d196d78cff7d6b304017001e315b4d7
#
_entry.id   1d196d78cff7d6b304017001e315b4d7
#
_cell.length_a   1.000
_cell.length_b   1.000
_cell.length_c   1.000
_cell.angle_alpha   90.00
_cell.angle_beta   90.00
_cell.angle_gamma   90.00
#
_symmetry.space_group_name_H-M   'P 1'
#
loop_
_entity.id
_entity.type
_entity.pdbx_description
1 polymer ?
#
loop_
_entity_poly.entity_id
_entity_poly.type
_entity_poly.pdbx_seq_one_letter_code
_entity_poly.pdbx_strand_id
1 'polypeptide(L)'
;MFSFLNGKSPFDEAEEKLEAGETVNGRPKMPSGPIMGWQDGLFLLVVIGLIVGGYQYYQHSKTESAETFARCNALFDEAATNPEKYLDAEACFDSTWDLGFVSDTMEVLRQNRMGEILDKRNAQKDVLEDAKDALSQKDSAKAVEIIRGYQGAMFLRNYDKEDWEKIAKIEVAAPGDSNATVADSSATTANNGAAEAKAQ
;
A
#
# COMPACT_ATOMS: atom_id res chain seq x y z
N MET A 1 15.17 25.38 -21.00
CA MET A 1 15.51 26.07 -22.25
C MET A 1 17.00 26.33 -22.24
N PHE A 2 17.79 25.38 -22.77
CA PHE A 2 19.25 25.52 -22.84
C PHE A 2 19.61 26.14 -24.19
N SER A 3 19.99 27.41 -24.18
CA SER A 3 20.64 28.07 -25.32
C SER A 3 22.04 27.48 -25.45
N PHE A 4 22.22 26.54 -26.36
CA PHE A 4 23.56 26.16 -26.82
C PHE A 4 24.12 27.31 -27.63
N LEU A 5 25.06 28.01 -27.02
CA LEU A 5 25.83 29.05 -27.60
C LEU A 5 26.52 28.53 -28.86
N ASN A 6 26.37 29.29 -29.96
CA ASN A 6 27.12 29.17 -31.23
C ASN A 6 28.61 29.35 -30.98
N GLY A 7 29.26 28.41 -30.32
CA GLY A 7 30.72 28.30 -30.33
C GLY A 7 31.09 27.31 -31.42
N LYS A 8 31.97 27.72 -32.35
CA LYS A 8 32.58 26.80 -33.28
C LYS A 8 33.10 25.57 -32.52
N SER A 9 32.79 24.40 -33.02
CA SER A 9 33.28 23.16 -32.41
C SER A 9 34.80 23.15 -32.39
N PRO A 10 35.46 22.57 -31.39
CA PRO A 10 36.92 22.43 -31.40
C PRO A 10 37.45 21.63 -32.61
N PHE A 11 36.57 20.88 -33.28
CA PHE A 11 36.86 20.19 -34.53
C PHE A 11 36.91 21.15 -35.72
N ASP A 12 36.00 22.15 -35.80
CA ASP A 12 35.99 23.16 -36.87
C ASP A 12 37.21 24.07 -36.77
N GLU A 13 37.69 24.37 -35.57
CA GLU A 13 38.94 25.11 -35.35
C GLU A 13 40.20 24.30 -35.72
N ALA A 14 40.16 23.00 -35.55
CA ALA A 14 41.22 22.11 -35.94
C ALA A 14 41.32 21.92 -37.49
N GLU A 15 40.15 21.85 -38.17
CA GLU A 15 40.11 21.83 -39.65
C GLU A 15 40.58 23.14 -40.26
N GLU A 16 40.15 24.29 -39.71
CA GLU A 16 40.57 25.60 -40.17
C GLU A 16 42.09 25.80 -40.01
N LYS A 17 42.73 25.23 -38.97
CA LYS A 17 44.20 25.27 -38.77
C LYS A 17 44.94 24.28 -39.66
N LEU A 18 44.33 23.19 -40.05
CA LEU A 18 44.88 22.25 -41.03
C LEU A 18 44.85 22.83 -42.44
N GLU A 19 43.80 23.55 -42.83
CA GLU A 19 43.70 24.23 -44.13
C GLU A 19 44.65 25.43 -44.21
N ALA A 20 44.95 26.11 -43.08
CA ALA A 20 45.93 27.20 -43.03
C ALA A 20 47.39 26.75 -43.18
N GLY A 21 47.69 25.45 -43.29
CA GLY A 21 49.00 24.94 -43.61
C GLY A 21 50.09 25.13 -42.55
N GLU A 22 49.67 25.32 -41.27
CA GLU A 22 50.60 25.45 -40.15
C GLU A 22 51.18 24.07 -39.75
N THR A 23 52.13 23.57 -40.54
CA THR A 23 52.85 22.37 -40.20
C THR A 23 54.25 22.73 -39.70
N VAL A 24 54.64 22.27 -38.55
CA VAL A 24 55.98 22.26 -38.06
C VAL A 24 56.63 20.89 -38.43
N ASN A 25 57.55 20.88 -39.32
CA ASN A 25 58.21 19.64 -39.80
C ASN A 25 57.32 18.64 -40.52
N GLY A 26 56.29 19.09 -41.27
CA GLY A 26 55.44 18.21 -42.07
C GLY A 26 54.53 17.26 -41.32
N ARG A 27 54.40 17.43 -40.01
CA ARG A 27 53.45 16.66 -39.21
C ARG A 27 52.48 17.62 -38.49
N PRO A 28 51.20 17.38 -38.52
CA PRO A 28 50.25 18.16 -37.74
C PRO A 28 50.62 18.08 -36.26
N LYS A 29 50.76 19.24 -35.61
CA LYS A 29 51.02 19.33 -34.19
C LYS A 29 49.74 18.88 -33.49
N MET A 30 49.76 17.68 -32.93
CA MET A 30 48.66 17.28 -32.03
C MET A 30 48.65 18.25 -30.84
N PRO A 31 47.47 18.73 -30.44
CA PRO A 31 47.36 19.58 -29.25
C PRO A 31 47.89 18.81 -28.04
N SER A 32 49.02 19.29 -27.50
CA SER A 32 49.68 18.67 -26.33
C SER A 32 49.07 19.14 -24.99
N GLY A 33 47.80 19.52 -25.01
CA GLY A 33 47.07 19.84 -23.77
C GLY A 33 46.57 18.58 -23.08
N PRO A 34 46.37 18.61 -21.76
CA PRO A 34 45.72 17.51 -21.09
C PRO A 34 44.35 17.32 -21.73
N ILE A 35 44.08 16.10 -22.22
CA ILE A 35 42.85 15.71 -22.92
C ILE A 35 41.62 15.90 -22.01
N MET A 36 41.84 16.04 -20.71
CA MET A 36 40.84 16.26 -19.70
C MET A 36 41.25 17.41 -18.79
N GLY A 37 40.45 18.47 -18.76
CA GLY A 37 40.57 19.55 -17.77
C GLY A 37 40.23 19.06 -16.38
N TRP A 38 40.73 19.74 -15.36
CA TRP A 38 40.34 19.50 -13.95
C TRP A 38 38.83 19.46 -13.77
N GLN A 39 38.08 20.33 -14.47
CA GLN A 39 36.64 20.40 -14.42
C GLN A 39 35.96 19.14 -14.97
N ASP A 40 36.48 18.54 -16.03
CA ASP A 40 35.99 17.31 -16.64
C ASP A 40 36.20 16.12 -15.70
N GLY A 41 37.34 16.09 -15.00
CA GLY A 41 37.65 15.08 -13.98
C GLY A 41 36.68 15.14 -12.80
N LEU A 42 36.34 16.34 -12.35
CA LEU A 42 35.38 16.55 -11.25
C LEU A 42 33.95 16.17 -11.68
N PHE A 43 33.55 16.54 -12.90
CA PHE A 43 32.26 16.14 -13.46
C PHE A 43 32.13 14.61 -13.56
N LEU A 44 33.16 13.93 -14.02
CA LEU A 44 33.21 12.47 -14.15
C LEU A 44 33.08 11.80 -12.77
N LEU A 45 33.75 12.33 -11.74
CA LEU A 45 33.60 11.83 -10.36
C LEU A 45 32.17 11.99 -9.84
N VAL A 46 31.51 13.12 -10.11
CA VAL A 46 30.11 13.32 -9.74
C VAL A 46 29.19 12.31 -10.45
N VAL A 47 29.38 12.11 -11.75
CA VAL A 47 28.60 11.15 -12.53
C VAL A 47 28.78 9.72 -12.00
N ILE A 48 30.02 9.31 -11.71
CA ILE A 48 30.30 8.00 -11.12
C ILE A 48 29.64 7.89 -9.74
N GLY A 49 29.73 8.92 -8.92
CA GLY A 49 29.08 8.96 -7.61
C GLY A 49 27.56 8.78 -7.69
N LEU A 50 26.91 9.44 -8.65
CA LEU A 50 25.46 9.30 -8.88
C LEU A 50 25.09 7.88 -9.37
N ILE A 51 25.90 7.30 -10.27
CA ILE A 51 25.66 5.94 -10.75
C ILE A 51 25.81 4.92 -9.62
N VAL A 52 26.89 5.01 -8.84
CA VAL A 52 27.13 4.10 -7.71
C VAL A 52 26.09 4.29 -6.62
N GLY A 53 25.77 5.55 -6.27
CA GLY A 53 24.73 5.85 -5.27
C GLY A 53 23.35 5.38 -5.73
N GLY A 54 22.98 5.64 -6.97
CA GLY A 54 21.72 5.17 -7.56
C GLY A 54 21.62 3.64 -7.59
N TYR A 55 22.71 2.95 -7.93
CA TYR A 55 22.76 1.50 -7.91
C TYR A 55 22.62 0.92 -6.50
N GLN A 56 23.30 1.50 -5.51
CA GLN A 56 23.20 1.11 -4.10
C GLN A 56 21.76 1.32 -3.59
N TYR A 57 21.17 2.48 -3.88
CA TYR A 57 19.77 2.77 -3.52
C TYR A 57 18.81 1.76 -4.16
N TYR A 58 18.97 1.47 -5.45
CA TYR A 58 18.15 0.48 -6.16
C TYR A 58 18.24 -0.91 -5.52
N GLN A 59 19.45 -1.37 -5.20
CA GLN A 59 19.64 -2.68 -4.55
C GLN A 59 19.03 -2.72 -3.17
N HIS A 60 19.19 -1.67 -2.39
CA HIS A 60 18.58 -1.57 -1.06
C HIS A 60 17.05 -1.60 -1.13
N SER A 61 16.47 -0.76 -1.98
CA SER A 61 15.02 -0.70 -2.19
C SER A 61 14.43 -2.02 -2.68
N LYS A 62 15.15 -2.72 -3.58
CA LYS A 62 14.75 -4.04 -4.06
C LYS A 62 14.74 -5.09 -2.94
N THR A 63 15.75 -5.09 -2.06
CA THR A 63 15.84 -6.02 -0.93
C THR A 63 14.74 -5.74 0.09
N GLU A 64 14.54 -4.48 0.46
CA GLU A 64 13.49 -4.03 1.36
C GLU A 64 12.10 -4.43 0.87
N SER A 65 11.83 -4.24 -0.42
CA SER A 65 10.57 -4.65 -1.04
C SER A 65 10.37 -6.16 -0.96
N ALA A 66 11.40 -6.95 -1.28
CA ALA A 66 11.31 -8.41 -1.22
C ALA A 66 11.04 -8.91 0.21
N GLU A 67 11.71 -8.35 1.21
CA GLU A 67 11.50 -8.70 2.62
C GLU A 67 10.09 -8.30 3.09
N THR A 68 9.61 -7.12 2.71
CA THR A 68 8.27 -6.67 3.06
C THR A 68 7.20 -7.57 2.44
N PHE A 69 7.31 -7.90 1.15
CA PHE A 69 6.38 -8.82 0.50
C PHE A 69 6.43 -10.23 1.11
N ALA A 70 7.62 -10.74 1.47
CA ALA A 70 7.74 -12.03 2.15
C ALA A 70 7.02 -12.02 3.50
N ARG A 71 7.15 -10.93 4.29
CA ARG A 71 6.44 -10.76 5.56
C ARG A 71 4.94 -10.68 5.37
N CYS A 72 4.44 -9.90 4.38
CA CYS A 72 3.01 -9.80 4.10
C CYS A 72 2.41 -11.15 3.68
N ASN A 73 3.14 -11.93 2.88
CA ASN A 73 2.73 -13.29 2.53
C ASN A 73 2.69 -14.22 3.74
N ALA A 74 3.68 -14.16 4.63
CA ALA A 74 3.67 -14.97 5.84
C ALA A 74 2.45 -14.67 6.73
N LEU A 75 2.08 -13.39 6.87
CA LEU A 75 0.85 -12.99 7.56
C LEU A 75 -0.41 -13.53 6.89
N PHE A 76 -0.45 -13.50 5.55
CA PHE A 76 -1.57 -14.04 4.78
C PHE A 76 -1.68 -15.57 4.95
N ASP A 77 -0.56 -16.29 4.92
CA ASP A 77 -0.54 -17.75 5.08
C ASP A 77 -0.92 -18.14 6.53
N GLU A 78 -0.49 -17.37 7.55
CA GLU A 78 -0.91 -17.53 8.94
C GLU A 78 -2.42 -17.30 9.11
N ALA A 79 -3.01 -16.39 8.33
CA ALA A 79 -4.43 -16.11 8.36
C ALA A 79 -5.32 -17.30 8.00
N ALA A 80 -4.79 -18.33 7.34
CA ALA A 80 -5.52 -19.57 7.08
C ALA A 80 -5.89 -20.31 8.38
N THR A 81 -5.07 -20.16 9.43
CA THR A 81 -5.31 -20.78 10.75
C THR A 81 -5.86 -19.79 11.76
N ASN A 82 -5.54 -18.50 11.61
CA ASN A 82 -6.02 -17.40 12.44
C ASN A 82 -6.62 -16.29 11.59
N PRO A 83 -7.94 -16.31 11.33
CA PRO A 83 -8.59 -15.38 10.41
C PRO A 83 -8.39 -13.90 10.73
N GLU A 84 -8.16 -13.51 11.98
CA GLU A 84 -7.90 -12.11 12.35
C GLU A 84 -6.61 -11.58 11.70
N LYS A 85 -5.68 -12.46 11.34
CA LYS A 85 -4.45 -12.11 10.62
C LYS A 85 -4.69 -11.61 9.19
N TYR A 86 -5.87 -11.85 8.60
CA TYR A 86 -6.22 -11.20 7.32
C TYR A 86 -6.22 -9.67 7.43
N LEU A 87 -6.55 -9.11 8.59
CA LEU A 87 -6.49 -7.66 8.82
C LEU A 87 -5.05 -7.14 8.84
N ASP A 88 -4.15 -7.89 9.47
CA ASP A 88 -2.73 -7.56 9.51
C ASP A 88 -2.09 -7.70 8.12
N ALA A 89 -2.44 -8.77 7.39
CA ALA A 89 -1.98 -9.01 6.03
C ALA A 89 -2.45 -7.90 5.08
N GLU A 90 -3.72 -7.49 5.16
CA GLU A 90 -4.27 -6.37 4.39
C GLU A 90 -3.49 -5.08 4.64
N ALA A 91 -3.33 -4.69 5.91
CA ALA A 91 -2.57 -3.50 6.28
C ALA A 91 -1.10 -3.58 5.81
N CYS A 92 -0.51 -4.78 5.85
CA CYS A 92 0.84 -5.00 5.35
C CYS A 92 0.90 -4.78 3.83
N PHE A 93 0.01 -5.38 3.04
CA PHE A 93 -0.04 -5.19 1.58
C PHE A 93 -0.38 -3.75 1.19
N ASP A 94 -1.23 -3.05 1.94
CA ASP A 94 -1.50 -1.64 1.72
C ASP A 94 -0.24 -0.79 1.90
N SER A 95 0.60 -1.09 2.90
CA SER A 95 1.86 -0.36 3.12
C SER A 95 2.88 -0.53 2.00
N THR A 96 2.71 -1.53 1.13
CA THR A 96 3.64 -1.76 -0.01
C THR A 96 3.55 -0.71 -1.12
N TRP A 97 2.52 0.16 -1.10
CA TRP A 97 2.43 1.30 -2.03
C TRP A 97 3.55 2.32 -1.85
N ASP A 98 4.08 2.44 -0.65
CA ASP A 98 5.13 3.40 -0.31
C ASP A 98 6.55 2.88 -0.62
N LEU A 99 6.68 1.65 -1.12
CA LEU A 99 7.96 1.06 -1.46
C LEU A 99 8.56 1.69 -2.73
N GLY A 100 9.84 2.01 -2.68
CA GLY A 100 10.55 2.63 -3.80
C GLY A 100 10.75 1.72 -5.02
N PHE A 101 10.56 0.42 -4.86
CA PHE A 101 10.65 -0.58 -5.91
C PHE A 101 9.64 -1.71 -5.71
N VAL A 102 8.77 -1.92 -6.70
CA VAL A 102 7.85 -3.06 -6.76
C VAL A 102 7.97 -3.68 -8.14
N SER A 103 8.25 -4.99 -8.22
CA SER A 103 8.28 -5.70 -9.49
C SER A 103 6.86 -6.08 -9.94
N ASP A 104 6.68 -6.31 -11.24
CA ASP A 104 5.38 -6.75 -11.79
C ASP A 104 4.84 -8.01 -11.10
N THR A 105 5.74 -8.95 -10.77
CA THR A 105 5.36 -10.18 -10.05
C THR A 105 4.89 -9.92 -8.63
N MET A 106 5.49 -8.96 -7.92
CA MET A 106 5.06 -8.53 -6.59
C MET A 106 3.70 -7.83 -6.66
N GLU A 107 3.52 -6.99 -7.67
CA GLU A 107 2.25 -6.29 -7.88
C GLU A 107 1.10 -7.27 -8.17
N VAL A 108 1.30 -8.23 -9.06
CA VAL A 108 0.32 -9.30 -9.33
C VAL A 108 0.01 -10.11 -8.08
N LEU A 109 1.04 -10.45 -7.31
CA LEU A 109 0.86 -11.16 -6.04
C LEU A 109 0.02 -10.36 -5.06
N ARG A 110 0.32 -9.08 -4.89
CA ARG A 110 -0.44 -8.16 -4.04
C ARG A 110 -1.91 -8.11 -4.45
N GLN A 111 -2.18 -7.89 -5.74
CA GLN A 111 -3.54 -7.82 -6.27
C GLN A 111 -4.32 -9.11 -6.02
N ASN A 112 -3.70 -10.26 -6.24
CA ASN A 112 -4.33 -11.55 -6.01
C ASN A 112 -4.65 -11.76 -4.51
N ARG A 113 -3.70 -11.46 -3.61
CA ARG A 113 -3.90 -11.63 -2.16
C ARG A 113 -4.91 -10.64 -1.59
N MET A 114 -4.85 -9.38 -2.02
CA MET A 114 -5.84 -8.37 -1.65
C MET A 114 -7.24 -8.73 -2.16
N GLY A 115 -7.34 -9.22 -3.41
CA GLY A 115 -8.60 -9.71 -3.97
C GLY A 115 -9.19 -10.84 -3.12
N GLU A 116 -8.37 -11.84 -2.75
CA GLU A 116 -8.82 -12.95 -1.90
C GLU A 116 -9.29 -12.50 -0.51
N ILE A 117 -8.60 -11.53 0.11
CA ILE A 117 -9.01 -10.95 1.40
C ILE A 117 -10.36 -10.24 1.24
N LEU A 118 -10.53 -9.45 0.18
CA LEU A 118 -11.77 -8.72 -0.10
C LEU A 118 -12.94 -9.67 -0.37
N ASP A 119 -12.71 -10.73 -1.16
CA ASP A 119 -13.76 -11.72 -1.45
C ASP A 119 -14.24 -12.43 -0.18
N LYS A 120 -13.32 -12.84 0.69
CA LYS A 120 -13.67 -13.43 1.98
C LYS A 120 -14.43 -12.46 2.89
N ARG A 121 -14.04 -11.18 2.89
CA ARG A 121 -14.74 -10.14 3.67
C ARG A 121 -16.13 -9.87 3.12
N ASN A 122 -16.27 -9.77 1.81
CA ASN A 122 -17.56 -9.55 1.18
C ASN A 122 -18.51 -10.72 1.45
N ALA A 123 -18.04 -11.95 1.32
CA ALA A 123 -18.85 -13.13 1.67
C ALA A 123 -19.35 -13.11 3.12
N GLN A 124 -18.54 -12.62 4.05
CA GLN A 124 -18.95 -12.46 5.44
C GLN A 124 -19.94 -11.31 5.63
N LYS A 125 -19.76 -10.20 4.90
CA LYS A 125 -20.71 -9.07 4.92
C LYS A 125 -22.05 -9.42 4.31
N ASP A 126 -22.08 -10.16 3.22
CA ASP A 126 -23.32 -10.61 2.58
C ASP A 126 -24.16 -11.44 3.56
N VAL A 127 -23.51 -12.36 4.30
CA VAL A 127 -24.19 -13.14 5.35
C VAL A 127 -24.74 -12.23 6.47
N LEU A 128 -23.99 -11.19 6.85
CA LEU A 128 -24.45 -10.25 7.85
C LEU A 128 -25.65 -9.42 7.35
N GLU A 129 -25.66 -9.03 6.09
CA GLU A 129 -26.77 -8.31 5.47
C GLU A 129 -28.01 -9.20 5.38
N ASP A 130 -27.86 -10.45 4.93
CA ASP A 130 -28.97 -11.42 4.92
C ASP A 130 -29.57 -11.62 6.34
N ALA A 131 -28.72 -11.67 7.35
CA ALA A 131 -29.20 -11.77 8.74
C ALA A 131 -29.91 -10.51 9.21
N LYS A 132 -29.44 -9.32 8.85
CA LYS A 132 -30.10 -8.03 9.13
C LYS A 132 -31.44 -7.94 8.41
N ASP A 133 -31.53 -8.43 7.19
CA ASP A 133 -32.79 -8.48 6.43
C ASP A 133 -33.80 -9.41 7.08
N ALA A 134 -33.38 -10.57 7.57
CA ALA A 134 -34.25 -11.46 8.34
C ALA A 134 -34.77 -10.79 9.62
N LEU A 135 -33.91 -10.03 10.33
CA LEU A 135 -34.36 -9.25 11.51
C LEU A 135 -35.37 -8.17 11.14
N SER A 136 -35.18 -7.49 10.01
CA SER A 136 -36.12 -6.47 9.51
C SER A 136 -37.53 -7.07 9.27
N GLN A 137 -37.56 -8.33 8.87
CA GLN A 137 -38.80 -9.13 8.68
C GLN A 137 -39.34 -9.73 9.99
N LYS A 138 -38.72 -9.39 11.14
CA LYS A 138 -39.02 -9.91 12.47
C LYS A 138 -38.80 -11.43 12.64
N ASP A 139 -37.99 -12.02 11.80
CA ASP A 139 -37.57 -13.41 11.84
C ASP A 139 -36.20 -13.56 12.51
N SER A 140 -36.19 -13.41 13.83
CA SER A 140 -34.96 -13.51 14.62
C SER A 140 -34.39 -14.93 14.62
N ALA A 141 -35.23 -15.97 14.49
CA ALA A 141 -34.76 -17.34 14.42
C ALA A 141 -33.91 -17.59 13.16
N LYS A 142 -34.41 -17.14 12.01
CA LYS A 142 -33.70 -17.21 10.74
C LYS A 142 -32.42 -16.39 10.76
N ALA A 143 -32.43 -15.19 11.32
CA ALA A 143 -31.22 -14.36 11.42
C ALA A 143 -30.09 -15.08 12.18
N VAL A 144 -30.45 -15.69 13.33
CA VAL A 144 -29.48 -16.45 14.13
C VAL A 144 -28.99 -17.70 13.39
N GLU A 145 -29.88 -18.39 12.67
CA GLU A 145 -29.51 -19.55 11.86
C GLU A 145 -28.52 -19.18 10.76
N ILE A 146 -28.74 -18.08 10.04
CA ILE A 146 -27.83 -17.56 9.02
C ILE A 146 -26.44 -17.30 9.60
N ILE A 147 -26.34 -16.58 10.72
CA ILE A 147 -25.07 -16.26 11.39
C ILE A 147 -24.36 -17.52 11.87
N ARG A 148 -25.07 -18.45 12.51
CA ARG A 148 -24.47 -19.70 13.03
C ARG A 148 -24.10 -20.69 11.93
N GLY A 149 -24.77 -20.62 10.78
CA GLY A 149 -24.47 -21.44 9.61
C GLY A 149 -23.20 -21.04 8.87
N TYR A 150 -22.67 -19.85 9.13
CA TYR A 150 -21.47 -19.38 8.45
C TYR A 150 -20.22 -20.15 8.88
N GLN A 151 -19.52 -20.76 7.91
CA GLN A 151 -18.32 -21.55 8.10
C GLN A 151 -17.04 -20.87 7.54
N GLY A 152 -17.18 -19.63 7.09
CA GLY A 152 -16.07 -18.88 6.48
C GLY A 152 -15.13 -18.26 7.51
N ALA A 153 -14.14 -17.52 6.99
CA ALA A 153 -13.19 -16.79 7.82
C ALA A 153 -13.86 -15.62 8.55
N MET A 154 -13.58 -15.47 9.85
CA MET A 154 -14.17 -14.47 10.72
C MET A 154 -13.17 -13.35 11.02
N PHE A 155 -13.26 -12.21 10.30
CA PHE A 155 -12.40 -11.05 10.50
C PHE A 155 -13.09 -9.69 10.21
N LEU A 156 -14.38 -9.60 10.53
CA LEU A 156 -15.10 -8.33 10.47
C LEU A 156 -14.50 -7.29 11.41
N ARG A 157 -14.66 -6.01 11.04
CA ARG A 157 -14.15 -4.85 11.79
C ARG A 157 -15.30 -4.05 12.41
N ASN A 158 -15.00 -3.41 13.52
CA ASN A 158 -15.84 -2.36 14.11
C ASN A 158 -17.34 -2.71 14.17
N TYR A 159 -18.20 -1.88 13.58
CA TYR A 159 -19.66 -2.01 13.62
C TYR A 159 -20.16 -3.34 13.06
N ASP A 160 -19.56 -3.84 12.01
CA ASP A 160 -19.95 -5.13 11.42
C ASP A 160 -19.71 -6.29 12.41
N LYS A 161 -18.60 -6.24 13.16
CA LYS A 161 -18.28 -7.22 14.20
C LYS A 161 -19.29 -7.11 15.36
N GLU A 162 -19.59 -5.89 15.80
CA GLU A 162 -20.57 -5.66 16.85
C GLU A 162 -21.98 -6.15 16.47
N ASP A 163 -22.41 -5.86 15.25
CA ASP A 163 -23.71 -6.30 14.76
C ASP A 163 -23.78 -7.81 14.63
N TRP A 164 -22.72 -8.44 14.13
CA TRP A 164 -22.61 -9.89 14.09
C TRP A 164 -22.76 -10.51 15.48
N GLU A 165 -22.04 -9.99 16.47
CA GLU A 165 -22.10 -10.46 17.85
C GLU A 165 -23.49 -10.24 18.49
N LYS A 166 -24.13 -9.11 18.20
CA LYS A 166 -25.50 -8.83 18.69
C LYS A 166 -26.48 -9.86 18.17
N ILE A 167 -26.43 -10.16 16.86
CA ILE A 167 -27.32 -11.15 16.23
C ILE A 167 -27.04 -12.55 16.77
N ALA A 168 -25.77 -12.92 16.89
CA ALA A 168 -25.37 -14.23 17.39
C ALA A 168 -25.83 -14.51 18.85
N LYS A 169 -26.01 -13.45 19.65
CA LYS A 169 -26.45 -13.50 21.07
C LYS A 169 -27.97 -13.47 21.24
N ILE A 170 -28.74 -13.29 20.16
CA ILE A 170 -30.19 -13.32 20.26
C ILE A 170 -30.63 -14.71 20.75
N GLU A 171 -31.32 -14.75 21.89
CA GLU A 171 -31.95 -15.98 22.38
C GLU A 171 -33.19 -16.26 21.53
N VAL A 172 -33.12 -17.31 20.74
CA VAL A 172 -34.27 -17.80 20.00
C VAL A 172 -35.09 -18.67 20.97
N ALA A 173 -36.25 -18.18 21.36
CA ALA A 173 -37.19 -18.97 22.13
C ALA A 173 -37.48 -20.29 21.38
N ALA A 174 -37.41 -21.43 22.09
CA ALA A 174 -37.70 -22.71 21.49
C ALA A 174 -39.13 -22.68 20.87
N PRO A 175 -39.33 -23.35 19.71
CA PRO A 175 -40.63 -23.34 19.05
C PRO A 175 -41.66 -24.05 19.95
N GLY A 176 -42.38 -23.25 20.72
CA GLY A 176 -43.36 -23.74 21.69
C GLY A 176 -43.92 -22.68 22.64
N ASP A 177 -43.20 -21.60 22.92
CA ASP A 177 -43.64 -20.57 23.83
C ASP A 177 -44.00 -19.25 23.11
N SER A 178 -45.26 -19.18 22.68
CA SER A 178 -45.84 -17.98 22.05
C SER A 178 -46.13 -16.90 23.07
N ASN A 179 -45.19 -16.52 23.95
CA ASN A 179 -45.40 -15.40 24.86
C ASN A 179 -44.05 -14.85 25.38
N ALA A 180 -43.17 -14.38 24.49
CA ALA A 180 -42.02 -13.60 24.91
C ALA A 180 -42.29 -12.11 24.63
N THR A 181 -42.61 -11.39 25.69
CA THR A 181 -42.67 -9.93 25.76
C THR A 181 -41.34 -9.34 25.27
N VAL A 182 -41.41 -8.57 24.21
CA VAL A 182 -40.30 -7.72 23.76
C VAL A 182 -39.91 -6.79 24.90
N ALA A 183 -38.79 -7.06 25.54
CA ALA A 183 -38.18 -6.10 26.48
C ALA A 183 -37.62 -4.95 25.66
N ASP A 184 -38.43 -3.90 25.55
CA ASP A 184 -38.08 -2.60 24.99
C ASP A 184 -37.01 -1.96 25.89
N SER A 185 -35.74 -2.12 25.50
CA SER A 185 -34.61 -1.43 26.13
C SER A 185 -34.48 -0.02 25.56
N SER A 186 -35.50 0.80 25.83
CA SER A 186 -35.41 2.25 25.65
C SER A 186 -34.44 2.80 26.70
N ALA A 187 -33.16 2.87 26.37
CA ALA A 187 -32.18 3.59 27.16
C ALA A 187 -32.47 5.08 27.08
N THR A 188 -33.09 5.57 28.10
CA THR A 188 -33.34 7.00 28.39
C THR A 188 -32.02 7.75 28.43
N THR A 189 -31.81 8.60 27.43
CA THR A 189 -30.76 9.60 27.43
C THR A 189 -31.15 10.69 28.47
N ALA A 190 -30.63 10.59 29.66
CA ALA A 190 -30.76 11.66 30.66
C ALA A 190 -29.75 12.77 30.27
N ASN A 191 -30.33 13.83 29.76
CA ASN A 191 -29.72 15.13 29.55
C ASN A 191 -29.51 15.78 30.95
N ASN A 192 -28.28 16.00 31.36
CA ASN A 192 -27.97 16.91 32.44
C ASN A 192 -27.11 18.05 31.91
N GLY A 193 -27.84 19.14 31.64
CA GLY A 193 -27.25 20.44 31.41
C GLY A 193 -26.84 21.13 32.70
N ALA A 194 -25.99 22.09 32.49
CA ALA A 194 -25.70 23.29 33.26
C ALA A 194 -25.03 23.18 34.64
N ALA A 195 -23.84 23.76 34.72
CA ALA A 195 -23.61 24.90 35.62
C ALA A 195 -22.26 25.56 35.34
N GLU A 196 -22.34 26.77 34.93
CA GLU A 196 -21.52 27.94 35.18
C GLU A 196 -20.76 27.96 36.51
N ALA A 197 -19.51 28.42 36.47
CA ALA A 197 -18.88 29.34 37.45
C ALA A 197 -17.52 29.80 36.91
N LYS A 198 -17.41 30.95 36.50
CA LYS A 198 -16.81 32.24 36.86
C LYS A 198 -15.75 32.20 37.98
N ALA A 199 -14.69 33.00 37.71
CA ALA A 199 -13.72 33.74 38.55
C ALA A 199 -12.35 33.09 38.62
N GLN A 200 -11.38 33.75 38.27
CA GLN A 200 -10.52 34.92 38.42
C GLN A 200 -9.29 34.74 37.52
#